data_d951faefcc326c9ef1be92d16a4260cf
#
_entry.id   d951faefcc326c9ef1be92d16a4260cf
#
_cell.length_a   1.000
_cell.length_b   1.000
_cell.length_c   1.000
_cell.angle_alpha   90.00
_cell.angle_beta   90.00
_cell.angle_gamma   90.00
#
_symmetry.space_group_name_H-M   'P 1'
#
loop_
_entity.id
_entity.type
_entity.pdbx_description
1 polymer ?
#
loop_
_entity_poly.entity_id
_entity_poly.type
_entity_poly.pdbx_seq_one_letter_code
_entity_poly.pdbx_strand_id
1 'polypeptide(L)'
;MDNNYRIIDNYIRSGDKAHDEGNLIKALNYYLRAEELLEGERDIDLIISIALMLDELGDTEKAKEKYEEALSINSFEVRAYYGLAVIYDEKEDYVKAIELYKKAISINPVYDRAIFFLANALDNVGDKEGAIEYYKKTIEVCPEEFWAHINLGSIYEERDMLQEAYRMFSKALQIDGEHYLALFNMGVIYKRLNVYDKAKKFYEKAIKKNFGYAFSFLNLAVIYKEENNIQKGIEILSLGLRFNPENHFLYYNRSCFKAILGNDLEDATEDLIKAVEFYPEFMKYINKDNDLIEVRNSNKFKSFLETLDIG
;
A
#
# COMPACT_ATOMS: atom_id res chain seq x y z
N MET A 1 -35.79 12.59 34.20
CA MET A 1 -35.20 12.89 32.91
C MET A 1 -33.71 13.31 33.05
N ASP A 2 -33.40 14.30 33.87
CA ASP A 2 -32.02 14.86 33.96
C ASP A 2 -30.93 13.87 34.39
N ASN A 3 -31.25 12.87 35.23
CA ASN A 3 -30.26 11.92 35.76
C ASN A 3 -29.87 10.81 34.74
N ASN A 4 -30.81 10.36 33.90
CA ASN A 4 -30.52 9.33 32.88
C ASN A 4 -29.61 9.87 31.75
N TYR A 5 -29.90 11.06 31.25
CA TYR A 5 -29.06 11.70 30.25
C TYR A 5 -27.60 11.93 30.73
N ARG A 6 -27.46 12.29 32.02
CA ARG A 6 -26.12 12.45 32.60
C ARG A 6 -25.37 11.11 32.70
N ILE A 7 -26.09 10.02 32.93
CA ILE A 7 -25.45 8.68 32.95
C ILE A 7 -25.06 8.25 31.55
N ILE A 8 -25.95 8.48 30.55
CA ILE A 8 -25.66 8.20 29.12
C ILE A 8 -24.42 8.97 28.66
N ASP A 9 -24.36 10.29 28.92
CA ASP A 9 -23.22 11.13 28.57
C ASP A 9 -21.92 10.65 29.24
N ASN A 10 -21.97 10.17 30.49
CA ASN A 10 -20.83 9.58 31.16
C ASN A 10 -20.34 8.28 30.48
N TYR A 11 -21.25 7.44 29.99
CA TYR A 11 -20.88 6.23 29.24
C TYR A 11 -20.24 6.61 27.90
N ILE A 12 -20.83 7.55 27.13
CA ILE A 12 -20.27 8.02 25.86
C ILE A 12 -18.85 8.56 26.07
N ARG A 13 -18.64 9.46 27.03
CA ARG A 13 -17.29 9.99 27.33
C ARG A 13 -16.30 8.91 27.79
N SER A 14 -16.79 7.88 28.49
CA SER A 14 -15.96 6.75 28.90
C SER A 14 -15.60 5.88 27.69
N GLY A 15 -16.50 5.78 26.72
CA GLY A 15 -16.27 5.15 25.43
C GLY A 15 -15.21 5.90 24.62
N ASP A 16 -15.38 7.23 24.46
CA ASP A 16 -14.43 8.09 23.74
C ASP A 16 -13.03 7.96 24.36
N LYS A 17 -12.92 8.05 25.68
CA LYS A 17 -11.65 7.87 26.38
C LYS A 17 -11.03 6.49 26.16
N ALA A 18 -11.85 5.43 26.20
CA ALA A 18 -11.35 4.08 25.96
C ALA A 18 -10.90 3.88 24.51
N HIS A 19 -11.58 4.51 23.55
CA HIS A 19 -11.15 4.56 22.14
C HIS A 19 -9.82 5.28 21.99
N ASP A 20 -9.65 6.46 22.57
CA ASP A 20 -8.39 7.24 22.56
C ASP A 20 -7.23 6.44 23.19
N GLU A 21 -7.52 5.60 24.18
CA GLU A 21 -6.57 4.68 24.82
C GLU A 21 -6.28 3.42 23.97
N GLY A 22 -6.94 3.27 22.79
CA GLY A 22 -6.82 2.09 21.91
C GLY A 22 -7.54 0.84 22.40
N ASN A 23 -8.42 0.96 23.40
CA ASN A 23 -9.16 -0.16 23.96
C ASN A 23 -10.56 -0.29 23.34
N LEU A 24 -10.60 -0.78 22.10
CA LEU A 24 -11.81 -0.84 21.26
C LEU A 24 -12.95 -1.64 21.91
N ILE A 25 -12.63 -2.80 22.52
CA ILE A 25 -13.64 -3.64 23.19
C ILE A 25 -14.31 -2.88 24.36
N LYS A 26 -13.51 -2.16 25.13
CA LYS A 26 -14.01 -1.38 26.26
C LYS A 26 -14.82 -0.19 25.78
N ALA A 27 -14.39 0.48 24.70
CA ALA A 27 -15.11 1.56 24.07
C ALA A 27 -16.48 1.08 23.59
N LEU A 28 -16.53 -0.01 22.82
CA LEU A 28 -17.78 -0.62 22.35
C LEU A 28 -18.72 -0.95 23.49
N ASN A 29 -18.23 -1.58 24.57
CA ASN A 29 -19.06 -1.90 25.73
C ASN A 29 -19.68 -0.66 26.37
N TYR A 30 -18.95 0.44 26.47
CA TYR A 30 -19.49 1.69 26.99
C TYR A 30 -20.56 2.29 26.08
N TYR A 31 -20.34 2.30 24.77
CA TYR A 31 -21.31 2.80 23.79
C TYR A 31 -22.58 1.96 23.76
N LEU A 32 -22.47 0.62 23.81
CA LEU A 32 -23.64 -0.26 23.90
C LEU A 32 -24.44 -0.05 25.18
N ARG A 33 -23.79 0.23 26.32
CA ARG A 33 -24.49 0.59 27.57
C ARG A 33 -25.18 1.94 27.46
N ALA A 34 -24.60 2.91 26.78
CA ALA A 34 -25.26 4.18 26.50
C ALA A 34 -26.48 3.97 25.61
N GLU A 35 -26.38 3.15 24.57
CA GLU A 35 -27.51 2.82 23.66
C GLU A 35 -28.66 2.12 24.38
N GLU A 36 -28.36 1.14 25.26
CA GLU A 36 -29.41 0.46 26.09
C GLU A 36 -30.21 1.45 26.96
N LEU A 37 -29.56 2.49 27.48
CA LEU A 37 -30.20 3.48 28.37
C LEU A 37 -31.04 4.53 27.63
N LEU A 38 -30.86 4.65 26.29
CA LEU A 38 -31.69 5.54 25.47
C LEU A 38 -33.15 5.06 25.30
N GLU A 39 -33.49 3.81 25.74
CA GLU A 39 -34.84 3.25 25.74
C GLU A 39 -35.59 3.43 24.43
N GLY A 40 -34.88 3.34 23.29
CA GLY A 40 -35.41 3.48 21.94
C GLY A 40 -35.31 4.88 21.33
N GLU A 41 -34.80 5.86 22.06
CA GLU A 41 -34.32 7.09 21.42
C GLU A 41 -33.09 6.78 20.56
N ARG A 42 -32.98 7.44 19.42
CA ARG A 42 -31.90 7.15 18.47
C ARG A 42 -30.94 8.31 18.39
N ASP A 43 -29.73 8.10 18.87
CA ASP A 43 -28.60 9.03 18.76
C ASP A 43 -27.70 8.60 17.61
N ILE A 44 -27.68 9.38 16.53
CA ILE A 44 -26.91 9.08 15.33
C ILE A 44 -25.40 9.06 15.62
N ASP A 45 -24.91 9.97 16.47
CA ASP A 45 -23.49 10.03 16.81
C ASP A 45 -23.05 8.77 17.56
N LEU A 46 -23.87 8.31 18.48
CA LEU A 46 -23.62 7.06 19.21
C LEU A 46 -23.68 5.84 18.28
N ILE A 47 -24.66 5.77 17.37
CA ILE A 47 -24.79 4.69 16.38
C ILE A 47 -23.55 4.64 15.49
N ILE A 48 -23.08 5.78 15.01
CA ILE A 48 -21.84 5.87 14.20
C ILE A 48 -20.61 5.44 15.02
N SER A 49 -20.52 5.83 16.29
CA SER A 49 -19.40 5.41 17.16
C SER A 49 -19.41 3.89 17.38
N ILE A 50 -20.60 3.28 17.57
CA ILE A 50 -20.75 1.83 17.67
C ILE A 50 -20.33 1.16 16.34
N ALA A 51 -20.81 1.68 15.20
CA ALA A 51 -20.46 1.16 13.88
C ALA A 51 -18.94 1.15 13.65
N LEU A 52 -18.29 2.27 13.98
CA LEU A 52 -16.83 2.40 13.86
C LEU A 52 -16.09 1.38 14.73
N MET A 53 -16.50 1.21 16.01
CA MET A 53 -15.88 0.23 16.89
C MET A 53 -16.07 -1.21 16.41
N LEU A 54 -17.24 -1.53 15.85
CA LEU A 54 -17.51 -2.85 15.28
C LEU A 54 -16.63 -3.12 14.06
N ASP A 55 -16.47 -2.11 13.21
CA ASP A 55 -15.63 -2.18 12.02
C ASP A 55 -14.15 -2.38 12.38
N GLU A 56 -13.62 -1.57 13.28
CA GLU A 56 -12.23 -1.69 13.77
C GLU A 56 -11.97 -3.02 14.48
N LEU A 57 -12.98 -3.65 15.07
CA LEU A 57 -12.91 -4.99 15.67
C LEU A 57 -13.10 -6.13 14.65
N GLY A 58 -13.38 -5.81 13.39
CA GLY A 58 -13.57 -6.78 12.31
C GLY A 58 -14.98 -7.39 12.22
N ASP A 59 -15.96 -6.91 13.03
CA ASP A 59 -17.36 -7.32 12.91
C ASP A 59 -18.07 -6.47 11.84
N THR A 60 -17.62 -6.61 10.59
CA THR A 60 -18.03 -5.76 9.46
C THR A 60 -19.52 -5.88 9.13
N GLU A 61 -20.16 -7.02 9.40
CA GLU A 61 -21.60 -7.19 9.14
C GLU A 61 -22.44 -6.36 10.13
N LYS A 62 -22.10 -6.39 11.42
CA LYS A 62 -22.81 -5.54 12.40
C LYS A 62 -22.48 -4.05 12.23
N ALA A 63 -21.24 -3.73 11.85
CA ALA A 63 -20.87 -2.36 11.50
C ALA A 63 -21.75 -1.83 10.37
N LYS A 64 -21.93 -2.63 9.32
CA LYS A 64 -22.80 -2.31 8.19
C LYS A 64 -24.24 -2.07 8.63
N GLU A 65 -24.82 -2.96 9.46
CA GLU A 65 -26.17 -2.81 10.00
C GLU A 65 -26.31 -1.46 10.75
N LYS A 66 -25.33 -1.09 11.55
CA LYS A 66 -25.32 0.19 12.29
C LYS A 66 -25.18 1.41 11.38
N TYR A 67 -24.36 1.36 10.35
CA TYR A 67 -24.30 2.43 9.35
C TYR A 67 -25.63 2.56 8.58
N GLU A 68 -26.25 1.44 8.19
CA GLU A 68 -27.58 1.44 7.55
C GLU A 68 -28.67 1.97 8.50
N GLU A 69 -28.59 1.65 9.79
CA GLU A 69 -29.46 2.22 10.83
C GLU A 69 -29.31 3.74 10.88
N ALA A 70 -28.09 4.27 10.93
CA ALA A 70 -27.84 5.72 10.90
C ALA A 70 -28.43 6.38 9.65
N LEU A 71 -28.32 5.76 8.47
CA LEU A 71 -28.92 6.25 7.23
C LEU A 71 -30.44 6.20 7.23
N SER A 72 -31.04 5.26 7.96
CA SER A 72 -32.51 5.19 8.12
C SER A 72 -33.07 6.38 8.93
N ILE A 73 -32.24 6.98 9.79
CA ILE A 73 -32.58 8.14 10.61
C ILE A 73 -32.28 9.42 9.84
N ASN A 74 -31.06 9.51 9.27
CA ASN A 74 -30.62 10.64 8.48
C ASN A 74 -29.98 10.17 7.18
N SER A 75 -30.69 10.25 6.08
CA SER A 75 -30.20 9.88 4.75
C SER A 75 -29.07 10.77 4.21
N PHE A 76 -28.68 11.81 4.95
CA PHE A 76 -27.54 12.69 4.64
C PHE A 76 -26.35 12.49 5.60
N GLU A 77 -26.31 11.38 6.34
CA GLU A 77 -25.21 11.08 7.25
C GLU A 77 -23.95 10.64 6.46
N VAL A 78 -23.03 11.57 6.29
CA VAL A 78 -21.81 11.40 5.48
C VAL A 78 -20.91 10.28 6.00
N ARG A 79 -20.79 10.17 7.34
CA ARG A 79 -19.93 9.18 8.01
C ARG A 79 -20.42 7.75 7.76
N ALA A 80 -21.74 7.56 7.66
CA ALA A 80 -22.31 6.26 7.36
C ALA A 80 -22.04 5.83 5.90
N TYR A 81 -22.18 6.74 4.94
CA TYR A 81 -21.79 6.45 3.55
C TYR A 81 -20.31 6.14 3.43
N TYR A 82 -19.45 6.91 4.12
CA TYR A 82 -18.03 6.68 4.13
C TYR A 82 -17.67 5.32 4.76
N GLY A 83 -18.24 4.99 5.94
CA GLY A 83 -17.99 3.71 6.61
C GLY A 83 -18.44 2.50 5.77
N LEU A 84 -19.64 2.57 5.17
CA LEU A 84 -20.09 1.55 4.23
C LEU A 84 -19.16 1.41 3.02
N ALA A 85 -18.66 2.54 2.49
CA ALA A 85 -17.72 2.52 1.37
C ALA A 85 -16.42 1.82 1.73
N VAL A 86 -15.87 2.08 2.93
CA VAL A 86 -14.66 1.42 3.44
C VAL A 86 -14.87 -0.09 3.54
N ILE A 87 -16.00 -0.54 4.10
CA ILE A 87 -16.33 -1.97 4.20
C ILE A 87 -16.35 -2.66 2.83
N TYR A 88 -16.92 -2.01 1.80
CA TYR A 88 -16.94 -2.58 0.45
C TYR A 88 -15.57 -2.51 -0.22
N ASP A 89 -14.77 -1.46 0.04
CA ASP A 89 -13.40 -1.30 -0.46
C ASP A 89 -12.47 -2.41 0.07
N GLU A 90 -12.54 -2.71 1.37
CA GLU A 90 -11.79 -3.80 2.00
C GLU A 90 -12.17 -5.20 1.48
N LYS A 91 -13.43 -5.36 1.02
CA LYS A 91 -13.90 -6.57 0.34
C LYS A 91 -13.61 -6.57 -1.17
N GLU A 92 -12.86 -5.60 -1.66
CA GLU A 92 -12.52 -5.39 -3.08
C GLU A 92 -13.76 -5.20 -3.99
N ASP A 93 -14.96 -4.92 -3.42
CA ASP A 93 -16.14 -4.50 -4.18
C ASP A 93 -16.05 -3.00 -4.50
N TYR A 94 -15.04 -2.66 -5.30
CA TYR A 94 -14.74 -1.27 -5.66
C TYR A 94 -15.90 -0.57 -6.36
N VAL A 95 -16.77 -1.29 -7.05
CA VAL A 95 -17.93 -0.71 -7.74
C VAL A 95 -18.89 -0.07 -6.71
N LYS A 96 -19.22 -0.81 -5.65
CA LYS A 96 -20.07 -0.28 -4.58
C LYS A 96 -19.35 0.77 -3.74
N ALA A 97 -18.05 0.55 -3.44
CA ALA A 97 -17.26 1.53 -2.71
C ALA A 97 -17.25 2.90 -3.42
N ILE A 98 -17.00 2.92 -4.74
CA ILE A 98 -17.04 4.14 -5.57
C ILE A 98 -18.40 4.84 -5.50
N GLU A 99 -19.50 4.08 -5.59
CA GLU A 99 -20.84 4.65 -5.49
C GLU A 99 -21.06 5.34 -4.15
N LEU A 100 -20.70 4.69 -3.06
CA LEU A 100 -20.88 5.18 -1.69
C LEU A 100 -19.96 6.36 -1.38
N TYR A 101 -18.68 6.31 -1.79
CA TYR A 101 -17.79 7.48 -1.68
C TYR A 101 -18.32 8.69 -2.45
N LYS A 102 -18.85 8.49 -3.67
CA LYS A 102 -19.49 9.57 -4.44
C LYS A 102 -20.73 10.13 -3.71
N LYS A 103 -21.50 9.30 -3.02
CA LYS A 103 -22.60 9.76 -2.17
C LYS A 103 -22.10 10.62 -1.02
N ALA A 104 -21.08 10.18 -0.27
CA ALA A 104 -20.49 10.95 0.80
C ALA A 104 -20.00 12.32 0.30
N ILE A 105 -19.29 12.36 -0.82
CA ILE A 105 -18.74 13.58 -1.43
C ILE A 105 -19.87 14.50 -1.95
N SER A 106 -20.99 13.95 -2.44
CA SER A 106 -22.12 14.76 -2.89
C SER A 106 -22.80 15.50 -1.73
N ILE A 107 -22.73 14.97 -0.52
CA ILE A 107 -23.26 15.58 0.71
C ILE A 107 -22.24 16.55 1.30
N ASN A 108 -20.98 16.12 1.42
CA ASN A 108 -19.88 16.97 1.89
C ASN A 108 -18.72 16.99 0.85
N PRO A 109 -18.69 17.99 -0.04
CA PRO A 109 -17.71 18.08 -1.12
C PRO A 109 -16.25 18.25 -0.69
N VAL A 110 -16.01 18.52 0.60
CA VAL A 110 -14.67 18.70 1.17
C VAL A 110 -14.32 17.59 2.17
N TYR A 111 -15.03 16.47 2.14
CA TYR A 111 -14.72 15.32 2.98
C TYR A 111 -13.48 14.60 2.44
N ASP A 112 -12.33 15.04 2.90
CA ASP A 112 -10.99 14.66 2.42
C ASP A 112 -10.77 13.15 2.32
N ARG A 113 -11.13 12.40 3.38
CA ARG A 113 -11.01 10.94 3.41
C ARG A 113 -11.81 10.28 2.29
N ALA A 114 -13.08 10.67 2.08
CA ALA A 114 -13.89 10.07 1.02
C ALA A 114 -13.34 10.41 -0.37
N ILE A 115 -12.80 11.61 -0.57
CA ILE A 115 -12.19 12.05 -1.83
C ILE A 115 -10.94 11.19 -2.11
N PHE A 116 -10.07 11.01 -1.10
CA PHE A 116 -8.84 10.23 -1.23
C PHE A 116 -9.12 8.75 -1.51
N PHE A 117 -10.00 8.12 -0.73
CA PHE A 117 -10.33 6.71 -0.93
C PHE A 117 -11.13 6.46 -2.22
N LEU A 118 -11.93 7.43 -2.69
CA LEU A 118 -12.52 7.34 -4.03
C LEU A 118 -11.43 7.30 -5.11
N ALA A 119 -10.38 8.12 -4.97
CA ALA A 119 -9.26 8.09 -5.91
C ALA A 119 -8.56 6.74 -5.92
N ASN A 120 -8.32 6.14 -4.74
CA ASN A 120 -7.74 4.82 -4.62
C ASN A 120 -8.62 3.73 -5.27
N ALA A 121 -9.93 3.74 -4.98
CA ALA A 121 -10.86 2.78 -5.56
C ALA A 121 -10.94 2.89 -7.10
N LEU A 122 -10.91 4.11 -7.65
CA LEU A 122 -10.84 4.34 -9.10
C LEU A 122 -9.53 3.82 -9.70
N ASP A 123 -8.41 4.01 -9.01
CA ASP A 123 -7.11 3.48 -9.42
C ASP A 123 -7.11 1.96 -9.45
N ASN A 124 -7.68 1.32 -8.43
CA ASN A 124 -7.79 -0.15 -8.32
C ASN A 124 -8.63 -0.77 -9.45
N VAL A 125 -9.68 -0.09 -9.92
CA VAL A 125 -10.47 -0.57 -11.09
C VAL A 125 -9.85 -0.17 -12.42
N GLY A 126 -8.71 0.53 -12.43
CA GLY A 126 -8.00 0.95 -13.63
C GLY A 126 -8.53 2.25 -14.27
N ASP A 127 -9.47 2.95 -13.63
CA ASP A 127 -9.89 4.29 -14.07
C ASP A 127 -8.85 5.34 -13.64
N LYS A 128 -7.71 5.33 -14.34
CA LYS A 128 -6.59 6.23 -14.05
C LYS A 128 -6.94 7.71 -14.24
N GLU A 129 -7.87 8.06 -15.15
CA GLU A 129 -8.30 9.45 -15.32
C GLU A 129 -9.11 9.93 -14.13
N GLY A 130 -10.08 9.14 -13.71
CA GLY A 130 -10.85 9.42 -12.49
C GLY A 130 -9.95 9.51 -11.27
N ALA A 131 -9.01 8.58 -11.11
CA ALA A 131 -8.05 8.60 -10.01
C ALA A 131 -7.23 9.91 -9.97
N ILE A 132 -6.70 10.35 -11.12
CA ILE A 132 -5.97 11.64 -11.23
C ILE A 132 -6.84 12.82 -10.80
N GLU A 133 -8.10 12.86 -11.24
CA GLU A 133 -9.03 13.94 -10.90
C GLU A 133 -9.21 14.00 -9.36
N TYR A 134 -9.51 12.86 -8.74
CA TYR A 134 -9.80 12.82 -7.31
C TYR A 134 -8.55 12.95 -6.43
N TYR A 135 -7.37 12.45 -6.83
CA TYR A 135 -6.13 12.76 -6.11
C TYR A 135 -5.81 14.27 -6.16
N LYS A 136 -5.99 14.94 -7.30
CA LYS A 136 -5.85 16.40 -7.37
C LYS A 136 -6.81 17.11 -6.43
N LYS A 137 -8.07 16.67 -6.39
CA LYS A 137 -9.06 17.22 -5.47
C LYS A 137 -8.69 16.97 -4.01
N THR A 138 -8.14 15.78 -3.68
CA THR A 138 -7.58 15.53 -2.35
C THR A 138 -6.50 16.53 -1.99
N ILE A 139 -5.56 16.79 -2.89
CA ILE A 139 -4.46 17.74 -2.67
C ILE A 139 -4.98 19.19 -2.55
N GLU A 140 -6.05 19.56 -3.26
CA GLU A 140 -6.70 20.88 -3.11
C GLU A 140 -7.33 21.05 -1.73
N VAL A 141 -7.99 20.01 -1.20
CA VAL A 141 -8.66 20.04 0.11
C VAL A 141 -7.65 19.84 1.25
N CYS A 142 -6.71 18.92 1.08
CA CYS A 142 -5.68 18.58 2.06
C CYS A 142 -4.29 18.56 1.38
N PRO A 143 -3.59 19.71 1.27
CA PRO A 143 -2.30 19.80 0.58
C PRO A 143 -1.18 18.96 1.20
N GLU A 144 -1.31 18.58 2.47
CA GLU A 144 -0.34 17.77 3.22
C GLU A 144 -0.68 16.27 3.20
N GLU A 145 -1.64 15.82 2.36
CA GLU A 145 -1.95 14.40 2.22
C GLU A 145 -0.82 13.70 1.45
N PHE A 146 0.08 13.07 2.19
CA PHE A 146 1.29 12.43 1.69
C PHE A 146 0.98 11.38 0.60
N TRP A 147 0.01 10.51 0.87
CA TRP A 147 -0.31 9.40 -0.03
C TRP A 147 -0.95 9.85 -1.34
N ALA A 148 -1.70 10.96 -1.32
CA ALA A 148 -2.24 11.53 -2.56
C ALA A 148 -1.13 12.01 -3.50
N HIS A 149 -0.06 12.61 -2.95
CA HIS A 149 1.11 12.98 -3.74
C HIS A 149 1.88 11.75 -4.26
N ILE A 150 2.05 10.70 -3.43
CA ILE A 150 2.72 9.47 -3.85
C ILE A 150 1.94 8.78 -4.98
N ASN A 151 0.64 8.55 -4.78
CA ASN A 151 -0.17 7.80 -5.74
C ASN A 151 -0.33 8.57 -7.06
N LEU A 152 -0.60 9.87 -7.00
CA LEU A 152 -0.66 10.72 -8.20
C LEU A 152 0.69 10.76 -8.94
N GLY A 153 1.79 10.85 -8.19
CA GLY A 153 3.14 10.80 -8.74
C GLY A 153 3.44 9.49 -9.45
N SER A 154 2.99 8.36 -8.88
CA SER A 154 3.14 7.03 -9.49
C SER A 154 2.35 6.90 -10.79
N ILE A 155 1.10 7.39 -10.84
CA ILE A 155 0.31 7.39 -12.08
C ILE A 155 0.99 8.25 -13.16
N TYR A 156 1.56 9.41 -12.79
CA TYR A 156 2.29 10.25 -13.75
C TYR A 156 3.58 9.56 -14.23
N GLU A 157 4.28 8.82 -13.35
CA GLU A 157 5.48 8.06 -13.72
C GLU A 157 5.14 6.94 -14.70
N GLU A 158 4.08 6.16 -14.44
CA GLU A 158 3.56 5.12 -15.35
C GLU A 158 3.23 5.68 -16.74
N ARG A 159 2.78 6.92 -16.83
CA ARG A 159 2.43 7.61 -18.08
C ARG A 159 3.59 8.37 -18.74
N ASP A 160 4.79 8.18 -18.28
CA ASP A 160 6.00 8.89 -18.74
C ASP A 160 5.95 10.43 -18.55
N MET A 161 5.06 10.91 -17.68
CA MET A 161 4.93 12.33 -17.33
C MET A 161 5.93 12.66 -16.19
N LEU A 162 7.23 12.54 -16.51
CA LEU A 162 8.29 12.57 -15.48
C LEU A 162 8.41 13.90 -14.74
N GLN A 163 8.03 15.02 -15.36
CA GLN A 163 8.07 16.32 -14.68
C GLN A 163 6.98 16.45 -13.63
N GLU A 164 5.78 16.00 -13.94
CA GLU A 164 4.63 15.98 -13.04
C GLU A 164 4.90 15.00 -11.88
N ALA A 165 5.39 13.82 -12.17
CA ALA A 165 5.79 12.82 -11.15
C ALA A 165 6.85 13.41 -10.21
N TYR A 166 7.90 14.04 -10.75
CA TYR A 166 8.92 14.72 -9.94
C TYR A 166 8.32 15.78 -9.00
N ARG A 167 7.36 16.59 -9.48
CA ARG A 167 6.69 17.59 -8.64
C ARG A 167 5.93 16.94 -7.50
N MET A 168 5.21 15.86 -7.77
CA MET A 168 4.43 15.13 -6.75
C MET A 168 5.34 14.49 -5.70
N PHE A 169 6.37 13.76 -6.12
CA PHE A 169 7.32 13.15 -5.17
C PHE A 169 8.15 14.19 -4.40
N SER A 170 8.44 15.35 -5.02
CA SER A 170 9.07 16.46 -4.31
C SER A 170 8.17 17.03 -3.22
N LYS A 171 6.85 17.10 -3.45
CA LYS A 171 5.88 17.50 -2.43
C LYS A 171 5.78 16.47 -1.32
N ALA A 172 5.70 15.17 -1.64
CA ALA A 172 5.74 14.12 -0.65
C ALA A 172 7.00 14.21 0.25
N LEU A 173 8.18 14.49 -0.33
CA LEU A 173 9.42 14.69 0.44
C LEU A 173 9.45 16.00 1.24
N GLN A 174 8.65 17.01 0.91
CA GLN A 174 8.47 18.20 1.76
C GLN A 174 7.61 17.90 2.99
N ILE A 175 6.64 16.99 2.85
CA ILE A 175 5.75 16.54 3.94
C ILE A 175 6.51 15.58 4.87
N ASP A 176 7.10 14.52 4.31
CA ASP A 176 7.95 13.56 5.03
C ASP A 176 9.25 13.32 4.24
N GLY A 177 10.29 14.06 4.62
CA GLY A 177 11.60 14.01 3.95
C GLY A 177 12.38 12.71 4.13
N GLU A 178 11.90 11.84 5.01
CA GLU A 178 12.56 10.59 5.36
C GLU A 178 11.77 9.33 4.94
N HIS A 179 10.60 9.48 4.37
CA HIS A 179 9.78 8.36 3.95
C HIS A 179 10.44 7.58 2.81
N TYR A 180 10.69 6.29 3.04
CA TYR A 180 11.45 5.45 2.10
C TYR A 180 10.84 5.36 0.71
N LEU A 181 9.49 5.33 0.56
CA LEU A 181 8.81 5.28 -0.74
C LEU A 181 9.01 6.58 -1.53
N ALA A 182 8.92 7.74 -0.89
CA ALA A 182 9.13 9.01 -1.56
C ALA A 182 10.59 9.14 -2.04
N LEU A 183 11.55 8.69 -1.21
CA LEU A 183 12.96 8.60 -1.58
C LEU A 183 13.17 7.63 -2.74
N PHE A 184 12.57 6.44 -2.67
CA PHE A 184 12.65 5.44 -3.73
C PHE A 184 12.11 5.97 -5.06
N ASN A 185 10.90 6.53 -5.05
CA ASN A 185 10.24 7.06 -6.24
C ASN A 185 11.04 8.24 -6.86
N MET A 186 11.64 9.09 -6.03
CA MET A 186 12.56 10.11 -6.54
C MET A 186 13.80 9.49 -7.21
N GLY A 187 14.31 8.38 -6.66
CA GLY A 187 15.37 7.57 -7.27
C GLY A 187 14.96 7.03 -8.65
N VAL A 188 13.71 6.54 -8.78
CA VAL A 188 13.14 6.08 -10.07
C VAL A 188 13.11 7.22 -11.09
N ILE A 189 12.62 8.41 -10.70
CA ILE A 189 12.60 9.57 -11.60
C ILE A 189 14.02 9.93 -12.08
N TYR A 190 15.02 10.02 -11.19
CA TYR A 190 16.37 10.34 -11.60
C TYR A 190 17.00 9.25 -12.46
N LYS A 191 16.70 7.96 -12.23
CA LYS A 191 17.13 6.87 -13.10
C LYS A 191 16.55 7.02 -14.51
N ARG A 192 15.24 7.29 -14.63
CA ARG A 192 14.57 7.51 -15.92
C ARG A 192 15.10 8.72 -16.68
N LEU A 193 15.59 9.73 -15.96
CA LEU A 193 16.27 10.89 -16.52
C LEU A 193 17.77 10.64 -16.81
N ASN A 194 18.28 9.41 -16.61
CA ASN A 194 19.69 9.03 -16.75
C ASN A 194 20.65 9.82 -15.84
N VAL A 195 20.15 10.34 -14.71
CA VAL A 195 20.97 11.05 -13.71
C VAL A 195 21.36 10.06 -12.61
N TYR A 196 22.16 9.07 -12.97
CA TYR A 196 22.46 7.90 -12.13
C TYR A 196 23.05 8.23 -10.76
N ASP A 197 23.94 9.24 -10.68
CA ASP A 197 24.53 9.63 -9.38
C ASP A 197 23.49 10.13 -8.37
N LYS A 198 22.44 10.81 -8.84
CA LYS A 198 21.34 11.22 -7.97
C LYS A 198 20.46 10.03 -7.63
N ALA A 199 20.14 9.20 -8.61
CA ALA A 199 19.33 8.01 -8.41
C ALA A 199 19.95 7.09 -7.34
N LYS A 200 21.25 6.79 -7.45
CA LYS A 200 22.01 6.00 -6.44
C LYS A 200 21.87 6.59 -5.04
N LYS A 201 22.07 7.90 -4.89
CA LYS A 201 21.96 8.58 -3.58
C LYS A 201 20.54 8.45 -2.99
N PHE A 202 19.51 8.54 -3.81
CA PHE A 202 18.12 8.41 -3.35
C PHE A 202 17.80 6.97 -2.97
N TYR A 203 18.22 5.96 -3.76
CA TYR A 203 18.05 4.55 -3.39
C TYR A 203 18.83 4.19 -2.13
N GLU A 204 20.05 4.65 -1.96
CA GLU A 204 20.82 4.46 -0.73
C GLU A 204 20.14 5.06 0.52
N LYS A 205 19.52 6.23 0.38
CA LYS A 205 18.71 6.83 1.44
C LYS A 205 17.48 5.98 1.75
N ALA A 206 16.75 5.54 0.72
CA ALA A 206 15.58 4.68 0.86
C ALA A 206 15.93 3.37 1.57
N ILE A 207 17.03 2.72 1.20
CA ILE A 207 17.56 1.52 1.87
C ILE A 207 17.82 1.78 3.35
N LYS A 208 18.48 2.89 3.71
CA LYS A 208 18.77 3.24 5.11
C LYS A 208 17.49 3.46 5.94
N LYS A 209 16.40 3.91 5.31
CA LYS A 209 15.12 4.13 5.99
C LYS A 209 14.28 2.86 6.10
N ASN A 210 14.37 1.96 5.12
CA ASN A 210 13.68 0.68 5.16
C ASN A 210 14.47 -0.41 4.45
N PHE A 211 15.21 -1.21 5.23
CA PHE A 211 15.95 -2.38 4.72
C PHE A 211 15.02 -3.50 4.21
N GLY A 212 13.77 -3.54 4.63
CA GLY A 212 12.77 -4.51 4.15
C GLY A 212 12.23 -4.20 2.76
N TYR A 213 12.50 -3.01 2.21
CA TYR A 213 12.01 -2.65 0.88
C TYR A 213 13.01 -3.08 -0.21
N ALA A 214 12.88 -4.33 -0.66
CA ALA A 214 13.79 -5.00 -1.58
C ALA A 214 14.01 -4.25 -2.91
N PHE A 215 13.00 -3.53 -3.41
CA PHE A 215 13.08 -2.81 -4.68
C PHE A 215 14.14 -1.69 -4.70
N SER A 216 14.50 -1.13 -3.53
CA SER A 216 15.58 -0.14 -3.46
C SER A 216 16.94 -0.77 -3.75
N PHE A 217 17.22 -1.97 -3.24
CA PHE A 217 18.45 -2.71 -3.55
C PHE A 217 18.48 -3.13 -5.02
N LEU A 218 17.34 -3.65 -5.53
CA LEU A 218 17.23 -4.08 -6.92
C LEU A 218 17.55 -2.94 -7.89
N ASN A 219 16.88 -1.79 -7.73
CA ASN A 219 17.07 -0.66 -8.63
C ASN A 219 18.48 -0.05 -8.53
N LEU A 220 19.07 -0.03 -7.32
CA LEU A 220 20.44 0.39 -7.14
C LEU A 220 21.43 -0.56 -7.84
N ALA A 221 21.23 -1.86 -7.72
CA ALA A 221 22.06 -2.87 -8.37
C ALA A 221 21.99 -2.79 -9.91
N VAL A 222 20.78 -2.55 -10.45
CA VAL A 222 20.57 -2.36 -11.89
C VAL A 222 21.37 -1.16 -12.42
N ILE A 223 21.43 -0.04 -11.69
CA ILE A 223 22.27 1.09 -12.10
C ILE A 223 23.75 0.67 -12.18
N TYR A 224 24.26 -0.07 -11.20
CA TYR A 224 25.65 -0.55 -11.26
C TYR A 224 25.90 -1.50 -12.44
N LYS A 225 24.91 -2.34 -12.82
CA LYS A 225 24.99 -3.16 -14.05
C LYS A 225 25.06 -2.27 -15.29
N GLU A 226 24.21 -1.24 -15.40
CA GLU A 226 24.19 -0.28 -16.51
C GLU A 226 25.52 0.51 -16.63
N GLU A 227 26.20 0.74 -15.50
CA GLU A 227 27.55 1.35 -15.44
C GLU A 227 28.70 0.32 -15.66
N ASN A 228 28.40 -0.93 -16.06
CA ASN A 228 29.34 -2.04 -16.19
C ASN A 228 30.07 -2.43 -14.89
N ASN A 229 29.55 -2.07 -13.73
CA ASN A 229 30.08 -2.46 -12.43
C ASN A 229 29.25 -3.60 -11.82
N ILE A 230 29.21 -4.73 -12.55
CA ILE A 230 28.37 -5.89 -12.21
C ILE A 230 28.71 -6.43 -10.81
N GLN A 231 30.00 -6.47 -10.47
CA GLN A 231 30.44 -6.94 -9.15
C GLN A 231 29.81 -6.12 -8.01
N LYS A 232 29.75 -4.80 -8.15
CA LYS A 232 29.09 -3.94 -7.17
C LYS A 232 27.59 -4.20 -7.10
N GLY A 233 26.96 -4.46 -8.25
CA GLY A 233 25.56 -4.88 -8.30
C GLY A 233 25.30 -6.17 -7.50
N ILE A 234 26.16 -7.19 -7.64
CA ILE A 234 26.10 -8.45 -6.87
C ILE A 234 26.22 -8.19 -5.36
N GLU A 235 27.12 -7.30 -4.95
CA GLU A 235 27.28 -6.92 -3.54
C GLU A 235 26.01 -6.28 -2.97
N ILE A 236 25.38 -5.38 -3.73
CA ILE A 236 24.13 -4.71 -3.34
C ILE A 236 22.99 -5.72 -3.24
N LEU A 237 22.83 -6.61 -4.22
CA LEU A 237 21.82 -7.68 -4.19
C LEU A 237 22.04 -8.63 -3.01
N SER A 238 23.29 -9.00 -2.73
CA SER A 238 23.66 -9.83 -1.60
C SER A 238 23.34 -9.15 -0.25
N LEU A 239 23.57 -7.84 -0.16
CA LEU A 239 23.16 -7.06 0.99
C LEU A 239 21.63 -7.06 1.14
N GLY A 240 20.89 -6.87 0.04
CA GLY A 240 19.43 -6.92 0.01
C GLY A 240 18.89 -8.25 0.52
N LEU A 241 19.47 -9.37 0.12
CA LEU A 241 19.09 -10.71 0.54
C LEU A 241 19.35 -10.98 2.03
N ARG A 242 20.27 -10.28 2.68
CA ARG A 242 20.43 -10.40 4.14
C ARG A 242 19.23 -9.87 4.93
N PHE A 243 18.52 -8.89 4.36
CA PHE A 243 17.32 -8.28 4.97
C PHE A 243 16.02 -8.84 4.39
N ASN A 244 16.07 -9.43 3.19
CA ASN A 244 14.92 -9.95 2.47
C ASN A 244 15.24 -11.38 1.97
N PRO A 245 15.41 -12.37 2.88
CA PRO A 245 15.97 -13.68 2.55
C PRO A 245 15.09 -14.55 1.64
N GLU A 246 13.81 -14.23 1.49
CA GLU A 246 12.85 -14.97 0.67
C GLU A 246 12.48 -14.21 -0.63
N ASN A 247 13.15 -13.10 -0.91
CA ASN A 247 12.79 -12.27 -2.05
C ASN A 247 13.33 -12.86 -3.36
N HIS A 248 12.45 -13.47 -4.15
CA HIS A 248 12.78 -14.12 -5.43
C HIS A 248 13.36 -13.17 -6.48
N PHE A 249 12.94 -11.88 -6.50
CA PHE A 249 13.51 -10.90 -7.46
C PHE A 249 14.98 -10.63 -7.20
N LEU A 250 15.39 -10.56 -5.94
CA LEU A 250 16.81 -10.35 -5.60
C LEU A 250 17.66 -11.56 -6.00
N TYR A 251 17.20 -12.78 -5.73
CA TYR A 251 17.89 -13.99 -6.16
C TYR A 251 18.01 -14.09 -7.67
N TYR A 252 16.90 -13.89 -8.38
CA TYR A 252 16.87 -13.90 -9.83
C TYR A 252 17.87 -12.91 -10.43
N ASN A 253 17.85 -11.65 -9.99
CA ASN A 253 18.75 -10.64 -10.53
C ASN A 253 20.21 -10.92 -10.16
N ARG A 254 20.45 -11.48 -8.96
CA ARG A 254 21.82 -11.88 -8.59
C ARG A 254 22.33 -13.03 -9.43
N SER A 255 21.48 -14.00 -9.73
CA SER A 255 21.79 -15.08 -10.68
C SER A 255 22.17 -14.52 -12.07
N CYS A 256 21.35 -13.61 -12.64
CA CYS A 256 21.64 -12.96 -13.91
C CYS A 256 22.99 -12.22 -13.88
N PHE A 257 23.26 -11.46 -12.82
CA PHE A 257 24.53 -10.71 -12.71
C PHE A 257 25.74 -11.63 -12.60
N LYS A 258 25.64 -12.73 -11.83
CA LYS A 258 26.69 -13.75 -11.75
C LYS A 258 26.90 -14.48 -13.08
N ALA A 259 25.81 -14.80 -13.80
CA ALA A 259 25.88 -15.42 -15.11
C ALA A 259 26.59 -14.52 -16.14
N ILE A 260 26.28 -13.22 -16.17
CA ILE A 260 26.95 -12.24 -17.04
C ILE A 260 28.45 -12.13 -16.70
N LEU A 261 28.80 -12.16 -15.41
CA LEU A 261 30.19 -12.09 -14.97
C LEU A 261 30.99 -13.36 -15.36
N GLY A 262 30.30 -14.51 -15.48
CA GLY A 262 30.88 -15.77 -15.96
C GLY A 262 31.84 -16.46 -15.03
N ASN A 263 32.01 -15.99 -13.79
CA ASN A 263 33.03 -16.48 -12.87
C ASN A 263 32.62 -17.71 -12.07
N ASP A 264 31.33 -17.92 -11.84
CA ASP A 264 30.80 -19.01 -11.04
C ASP A 264 29.37 -19.37 -11.47
N LEU A 265 29.28 -20.33 -12.39
CA LEU A 265 28.00 -20.84 -12.90
C LEU A 265 27.21 -21.60 -11.83
N GLU A 266 27.90 -22.26 -10.90
CA GLU A 266 27.28 -23.04 -9.84
C GLU A 266 26.53 -22.12 -8.85
N ASP A 267 27.19 -21.08 -8.38
CA ASP A 267 26.62 -20.08 -7.46
C ASP A 267 25.47 -19.29 -8.13
N ALA A 268 25.58 -19.00 -9.45
CA ALA A 268 24.47 -18.42 -10.21
C ALA A 268 23.27 -19.37 -10.28
N THR A 269 23.53 -20.68 -10.44
CA THR A 269 22.48 -21.71 -10.50
C THR A 269 21.78 -21.84 -9.15
N GLU A 270 22.49 -21.78 -8.04
CA GLU A 270 21.88 -21.81 -6.69
C GLU A 270 20.92 -20.66 -6.48
N ASP A 271 21.30 -19.46 -6.86
CA ASP A 271 20.42 -18.28 -6.79
C ASP A 271 19.18 -18.46 -7.67
N LEU A 272 19.32 -19.03 -8.88
CA LEU A 272 18.15 -19.26 -9.73
C LEU A 272 17.20 -20.29 -9.15
N ILE A 273 17.72 -21.37 -8.55
CA ILE A 273 16.94 -22.37 -7.83
C ILE A 273 16.15 -21.70 -6.70
N LYS A 274 16.81 -20.89 -5.88
CA LYS A 274 16.15 -20.14 -4.80
C LYS A 274 15.04 -19.22 -5.31
N ALA A 275 15.25 -18.52 -6.41
CA ALA A 275 14.21 -17.68 -7.01
C ALA A 275 12.96 -18.49 -7.38
N VAL A 276 13.13 -19.71 -7.92
CA VAL A 276 12.01 -20.60 -8.30
C VAL A 276 11.38 -21.24 -7.06
N GLU A 277 12.16 -21.66 -6.06
CA GLU A 277 11.64 -22.20 -4.79
C GLU A 277 10.69 -21.22 -4.10
N PHE A 278 11.06 -19.94 -4.04
CA PHE A 278 10.22 -18.90 -3.42
C PHE A 278 9.04 -18.47 -4.31
N TYR A 279 9.15 -18.56 -5.64
CA TYR A 279 8.08 -18.20 -6.55
C TYR A 279 8.13 -19.04 -7.84
N PRO A 280 7.49 -20.22 -7.86
CA PRO A 280 7.56 -21.15 -9.00
C PRO A 280 7.06 -20.57 -10.33
N GLU A 281 6.07 -19.68 -10.30
CA GLU A 281 5.55 -19.03 -11.51
C GLU A 281 6.59 -18.19 -12.25
N PHE A 282 7.73 -17.89 -11.59
CA PHE A 282 8.81 -17.11 -12.18
C PHE A 282 9.48 -17.82 -13.37
N MET A 283 9.31 -19.16 -13.48
CA MET A 283 9.81 -19.96 -14.59
C MET A 283 9.41 -19.41 -15.96
N LYS A 284 8.22 -18.83 -16.10
CA LYS A 284 7.77 -18.22 -17.37
C LYS A 284 8.66 -17.05 -17.85
N TYR A 285 9.30 -16.33 -16.90
CA TYR A 285 10.24 -15.25 -17.21
C TYR A 285 11.64 -15.79 -17.43
N ILE A 286 12.10 -16.69 -16.56
CA ILE A 286 13.41 -17.35 -16.62
C ILE A 286 13.63 -18.00 -17.99
N ASN A 287 12.63 -18.67 -18.55
CA ASN A 287 12.72 -19.36 -19.83
C ASN A 287 12.98 -18.43 -21.03
N LYS A 288 12.68 -17.14 -20.89
CA LYS A 288 12.85 -16.13 -21.94
C LYS A 288 14.14 -15.30 -21.79
N ASP A 289 14.80 -15.41 -20.63
CA ASP A 289 15.98 -14.61 -20.33
C ASP A 289 17.25 -15.19 -20.95
N ASN A 290 17.87 -14.41 -21.84
CA ASN A 290 19.10 -14.82 -22.53
C ASN A 290 20.33 -14.80 -21.61
N ASP A 291 20.34 -13.95 -20.57
CA ASP A 291 21.45 -13.88 -19.62
C ASP A 291 21.60 -15.20 -18.82
N LEU A 292 20.53 -16.00 -18.74
CA LEU A 292 20.45 -17.26 -17.97
C LEU A 292 20.58 -18.54 -18.81
N ILE A 293 20.93 -18.47 -20.08
CA ILE A 293 20.99 -19.67 -20.97
C ILE A 293 21.93 -20.74 -20.38
N GLU A 294 23.14 -20.36 -19.95
CA GLU A 294 24.11 -21.31 -19.40
C GLU A 294 23.65 -21.88 -18.04
N VAL A 295 23.06 -21.03 -17.19
CA VAL A 295 22.51 -21.44 -15.89
C VAL A 295 21.40 -22.44 -16.05
N ARG A 296 20.42 -22.17 -16.96
CA ARG A 296 19.30 -23.09 -17.27
C ARG A 296 19.75 -24.42 -17.84
N ASN A 297 20.85 -24.42 -18.59
CA ASN A 297 21.42 -25.64 -19.19
C ASN A 297 22.32 -26.43 -18.24
N SER A 298 22.61 -25.91 -17.05
CA SER A 298 23.42 -26.61 -16.05
C SER A 298 22.74 -27.91 -15.60
N ASN A 299 23.51 -28.95 -15.32
CA ASN A 299 22.99 -30.23 -14.82
C ASN A 299 22.23 -30.02 -13.49
N LYS A 300 22.73 -29.15 -12.63
CA LYS A 300 22.15 -28.84 -11.33
C LYS A 300 20.73 -28.27 -11.47
N PHE A 301 20.52 -27.30 -12.39
CA PHE A 301 19.20 -26.72 -12.61
C PHE A 301 18.24 -27.72 -13.27
N LYS A 302 18.70 -28.52 -14.23
CA LYS A 302 17.87 -29.57 -14.84
C LYS A 302 17.42 -30.62 -13.82
N SER A 303 18.33 -31.11 -12.99
CA SER A 303 17.96 -32.04 -11.91
C SER A 303 16.98 -31.42 -10.92
N PHE A 304 17.11 -30.12 -10.61
CA PHE A 304 16.12 -29.44 -9.78
C PHE A 304 14.73 -29.39 -10.42
N LEU A 305 14.64 -29.10 -11.74
CA LEU A 305 13.35 -29.11 -12.45
C LEU A 305 12.67 -30.48 -12.42
N GLU A 306 13.45 -31.59 -12.53
CA GLU A 306 12.91 -32.93 -12.41
C GLU A 306 12.26 -33.20 -11.03
N THR A 307 12.69 -32.48 -9.98
CA THR A 307 12.07 -32.59 -8.65
C THR A 307 10.75 -31.81 -8.52
N LEU A 308 10.52 -30.80 -9.36
CA LEU A 308 9.27 -30.01 -9.37
C LEU A 308 8.14 -30.71 -10.13
N ASP A 309 8.47 -31.54 -11.14
CA ASP A 309 7.47 -32.28 -11.95
C ASP A 309 6.92 -33.53 -11.25
N ILE A 310 7.38 -33.83 -10.04
CA ILE A 310 6.96 -35.02 -9.27
C ILE A 310 5.81 -34.69 -8.28
N GLY A 311 5.31 -33.47 -8.29
CA GLY A 311 4.16 -33.01 -7.51
C GLY A 311 2.98 -32.65 -8.37
#